data_421de616302252ce8886c82cfb07c3c7
#
_entry.id   421de616302252ce8886c82cfb07c3c7
#
_cell.length_a   1.000
_cell.length_b   1.000
_cell.length_c   1.000
_cell.angle_alpha   90.00
_cell.angle_beta   90.00
_cell.angle_gamma   90.00
#
_symmetry.space_group_name_H-M   'P 1'
#
loop_
_entity.id
_entity.type
_entity.pdbx_description
1 polymer ?
#
loop_
_entity_poly.entity_id
_entity_poly.type
_entity_poly.pdbx_seq_one_letter_code
_entity_poly.pdbx_strand_id
1 'polypeptide(L)'
;MNKRWNKLCVSALACVALVVPLTACEGQLPTPAADTSTKVAPDLTEAQEKKIRLKILKTIDEADQAKNPDGYATVMGGPQLDIRISQTTINQRGGGMSEYATIPKDIAQTVIPTDDGWPRSVFTITTTTEDQQSKRLLVFDQESAQQNYKLMAMARLF
;
A
#
# COMPACT_ATOMS: atom_id res chain seq x y z
N MET A 1 24.82 31.90 -77.33
CA MET A 1 26.11 32.62 -77.17
C MET A 1 26.65 32.36 -75.78
N ASN A 2 27.84 31.79 -75.74
CA ASN A 2 28.83 31.77 -74.69
C ASN A 2 28.47 31.07 -73.35
N LYS A 3 28.98 29.89 -73.13
CA LYS A 3 30.38 29.48 -72.78
C LYS A 3 30.75 29.78 -71.34
N ARG A 4 30.96 28.86 -70.50
CA ARG A 4 32.21 28.30 -69.94
C ARG A 4 31.94 27.63 -68.62
N TRP A 5 32.16 26.36 -68.54
CA TRP A 5 33.40 25.61 -68.28
C TRP A 5 33.78 25.55 -66.78
N ASN A 6 33.67 24.33 -66.33
CA ASN A 6 34.60 23.62 -65.48
C ASN A 6 35.15 24.30 -64.23
N LYS A 7 34.93 23.65 -63.09
CA LYS A 7 36.06 22.99 -62.40
C LYS A 7 35.55 21.91 -61.45
N LEU A 8 35.95 20.71 -61.82
CA LEU A 8 36.06 19.60 -60.89
C LEU A 8 36.92 20.03 -59.70
N CYS A 9 36.42 19.89 -58.52
CA CYS A 9 37.24 19.69 -57.33
C CYS A 9 36.75 18.41 -56.64
N VAL A 10 37.47 17.35 -56.93
CA VAL A 10 37.47 16.16 -56.19
C VAL A 10 38.04 16.47 -54.80
N SER A 11 37.19 16.47 -53.79
CA SER A 11 37.64 16.42 -52.42
C SER A 11 37.07 15.15 -51.80
N ALA A 12 37.92 14.12 -51.91
CA ALA A 12 37.76 12.93 -51.11
C ALA A 12 38.00 13.35 -49.65
N LEU A 13 36.92 13.54 -48.89
CA LEU A 13 36.99 13.59 -47.45
C LEU A 13 36.57 12.26 -46.89
N ALA A 14 37.59 11.59 -46.38
CA ALA A 14 37.46 10.36 -45.63
C ALA A 14 36.46 10.54 -44.47
N CYS A 15 35.31 9.90 -44.56
CA CYS A 15 34.45 9.68 -43.42
C CYS A 15 35.15 8.64 -42.55
N VAL A 16 35.92 9.12 -41.59
CA VAL A 16 36.38 8.33 -40.48
C VAL A 16 35.11 8.05 -39.64
N ALA A 17 34.50 6.92 -39.86
CA ALA A 17 33.49 6.38 -39.00
C ALA A 17 34.15 6.09 -37.66
N LEU A 18 33.94 6.99 -36.69
CA LEU A 18 34.15 6.73 -35.30
C LEU A 18 33.13 5.70 -34.85
N VAL A 19 33.47 4.45 -35.04
CA VAL A 19 32.83 3.33 -34.38
C VAL A 19 33.24 3.45 -32.90
N VAL A 20 32.47 4.19 -32.14
CA VAL A 20 32.56 4.13 -30.67
C VAL A 20 32.00 2.75 -30.30
N PRO A 21 32.81 1.83 -29.79
CA PRO A 21 32.26 0.63 -29.21
C PRO A 21 31.44 1.07 -28.01
N LEU A 22 30.13 1.02 -28.12
CA LEU A 22 29.24 0.94 -26.97
C LEU A 22 29.60 -0.35 -26.24
N THR A 23 30.64 -0.29 -25.42
CA THR A 23 30.80 -1.27 -24.37
C THR A 23 29.62 -1.03 -23.44
N ALA A 24 28.52 -1.73 -23.73
CA ALA A 24 27.50 -1.95 -22.76
C ALA A 24 28.23 -2.47 -21.52
N CYS A 25 28.27 -1.68 -20.48
CA CYS A 25 28.54 -2.19 -19.15
C CYS A 25 27.45 -3.21 -18.88
N GLU A 26 27.67 -4.45 -19.28
CA GLU A 26 27.04 -5.58 -18.65
C GLU A 26 27.57 -5.62 -17.22
N GLY A 27 27.14 -4.63 -16.41
CA GLY A 27 27.20 -4.77 -14.99
C GLY A 27 26.39 -6.01 -14.67
N GLN A 28 27.04 -7.06 -14.22
CA GLN A 28 26.36 -8.19 -13.64
C GLN A 28 25.36 -7.62 -12.67
N LEU A 29 24.06 -7.80 -12.95
CA LEU A 29 23.02 -7.55 -11.98
C LEU A 29 23.44 -8.31 -10.72
N PRO A 30 23.49 -7.65 -9.57
CA PRO A 30 23.79 -8.35 -8.34
C PRO A 30 22.75 -9.48 -8.23
N THR A 31 23.21 -10.69 -8.42
CA THR A 31 22.42 -11.88 -8.11
C THR A 31 22.14 -11.79 -6.62
N PRO A 32 20.87 -11.73 -6.20
CA PRO A 32 20.57 -11.80 -4.78
C PRO A 32 21.24 -13.05 -4.26
N ALA A 33 22.17 -12.92 -3.32
CA ALA A 33 22.70 -14.06 -2.62
C ALA A 33 21.47 -14.80 -2.08
N ALA A 34 21.31 -16.07 -2.44
CA ALA A 34 20.28 -16.89 -1.85
C ALA A 34 20.58 -16.92 -0.36
N ASP A 35 19.77 -16.17 0.38
CA ASP A 35 19.84 -16.14 1.83
C ASP A 35 19.49 -17.55 2.29
N THR A 36 20.50 -18.33 2.66
CA THR A 36 20.35 -19.68 3.19
C THR A 36 19.78 -19.67 4.62
N SER A 37 19.40 -18.48 5.13
CA SER A 37 18.66 -18.37 6.36
C SER A 37 17.22 -18.84 6.09
N THR A 38 16.83 -19.94 6.69
CA THR A 38 15.46 -20.49 6.71
C THR A 38 14.45 -19.59 7.45
N LYS A 39 14.76 -18.34 7.68
CA LYS A 39 13.81 -17.37 8.22
C LYS A 39 13.04 -16.77 7.06
N VAL A 40 11.84 -17.27 6.87
CA VAL A 40 10.86 -16.64 5.98
C VAL A 40 10.63 -15.22 6.50
N ALA A 41 10.90 -14.22 5.65
CA ALA A 41 10.69 -12.84 6.03
C ALA A 41 9.19 -12.57 6.14
N PRO A 42 8.75 -11.77 7.12
CA PRO A 42 7.34 -11.41 7.22
C PRO A 42 6.91 -10.60 5.99
N ASP A 43 5.66 -10.73 5.60
CA ASP A 43 5.06 -10.04 4.44
C ASP A 43 5.18 -8.52 4.50
N LEU A 44 5.20 -7.97 5.70
CA LEU A 44 5.38 -6.56 6.00
C LEU A 44 6.39 -6.38 7.13
N THR A 45 7.13 -5.30 7.09
CA THR A 45 7.83 -4.80 8.28
C THR A 45 6.84 -4.12 9.23
N GLU A 46 7.14 -4.08 10.51
CA GLU A 46 6.33 -3.34 11.51
C GLU A 46 6.13 -1.87 11.13
N ALA A 47 7.15 -1.23 10.55
CA ALA A 47 7.06 0.15 10.09
C ALA A 47 6.08 0.33 8.92
N GLN A 48 6.04 -0.63 7.99
CA GLN A 48 5.09 -0.63 6.88
C GLN A 48 3.67 -0.87 7.39
N GLU A 49 3.47 -1.86 8.28
CA GLU A 49 2.19 -2.11 8.91
C GLU A 49 1.66 -0.85 9.59
N LYS A 50 2.46 -0.24 10.47
CA LYS A 50 2.08 0.99 11.18
C LYS A 50 1.64 2.09 10.23
N LYS A 51 2.38 2.31 9.13
CA LYS A 51 2.05 3.32 8.13
C LYS A 51 0.72 3.02 7.43
N ILE A 52 0.50 1.76 7.05
CA ILE A 52 -0.72 1.30 6.38
C ILE A 52 -1.92 1.46 7.33
N ARG A 53 -1.81 0.94 8.54
CA ARG A 53 -2.85 1.00 9.56
C ARG A 53 -3.25 2.44 9.88
N LEU A 54 -2.28 3.32 10.16
CA LEU A 54 -2.58 4.72 10.46
C LEU A 54 -3.25 5.44 9.30
N LYS A 55 -2.89 5.13 8.05
CA LYS A 55 -3.56 5.66 6.85
C LYS A 55 -5.02 5.20 6.80
N ILE A 56 -5.27 3.91 7.01
CA ILE A 56 -6.63 3.34 7.03
C ILE A 56 -7.47 4.00 8.12
N LEU A 57 -6.97 4.03 9.36
CA LEU A 57 -7.69 4.62 10.50
C LEU A 57 -7.99 6.11 10.30
N LYS A 58 -7.03 6.86 9.73
CA LYS A 58 -7.25 8.28 9.40
C LYS A 58 -8.38 8.45 8.38
N THR A 59 -8.41 7.64 7.33
CA THR A 59 -9.48 7.72 6.32
C THR A 59 -10.85 7.37 6.91
N ILE A 60 -10.89 6.40 7.83
CA ILE A 60 -12.12 6.06 8.57
C ILE A 60 -12.58 7.23 9.41
N ASP A 61 -11.68 7.83 10.20
CA ASP A 61 -12.01 9.01 11.04
C ASP A 61 -12.54 10.18 10.19
N GLU A 62 -11.93 10.45 9.04
CA GLU A 62 -12.37 11.51 8.12
C GLU A 62 -13.78 11.25 7.56
N ALA A 63 -14.07 10.00 7.18
CA ALA A 63 -15.38 9.60 6.71
C ALA A 63 -16.44 9.66 7.82
N ASP A 64 -16.07 9.30 9.06
CA ASP A 64 -16.95 9.41 10.25
C ASP A 64 -17.31 10.87 10.55
N GLN A 65 -16.31 11.75 10.55
CA GLN A 65 -16.52 13.19 10.81
C GLN A 65 -17.38 13.82 9.71
N ALA A 66 -17.16 13.45 8.46
CA ALA A 66 -17.96 13.90 7.34
C ALA A 66 -19.34 13.23 7.26
N LYS A 67 -19.60 12.22 8.09
CA LYS A 67 -20.78 11.34 8.03
C LYS A 67 -21.00 10.80 6.60
N ASN A 68 -19.93 10.43 5.92
CA ASN A 68 -19.93 10.00 4.54
C ASN A 68 -19.78 8.48 4.43
N PRO A 69 -20.86 7.71 4.21
CA PRO A 69 -20.79 6.26 4.11
C PRO A 69 -19.97 5.76 2.91
N ASP A 70 -19.85 6.55 1.84
CA ASP A 70 -19.10 6.16 0.65
C ASP A 70 -17.57 6.26 0.86
N GLY A 71 -17.13 6.99 1.88
CA GLY A 71 -15.72 7.18 2.18
C GLY A 71 -14.98 5.91 2.64
N TYR A 72 -15.70 4.89 3.09
CA TYR A 72 -15.10 3.69 3.67
C TYR A 72 -14.62 2.67 2.66
N ALA A 73 -15.22 2.58 1.46
CA ALA A 73 -15.00 1.50 0.51
C ALA A 73 -13.54 1.33 0.05
N THR A 74 -12.74 2.40 0.14
CA THR A 74 -11.32 2.37 -0.21
C THR A 74 -10.44 1.72 0.86
N VAL A 75 -10.89 1.70 2.12
CA VAL A 75 -10.10 1.27 3.30
C VAL A 75 -10.76 0.21 4.15
N MET A 76 -12.01 -0.11 3.87
CA MET A 76 -12.77 -1.17 4.53
C MET A 76 -13.33 -2.15 3.51
N GLY A 77 -13.59 -3.37 3.95
CA GLY A 77 -14.19 -4.41 3.14
C GLY A 77 -14.97 -5.40 4.00
N GLY A 78 -15.56 -6.41 3.35
CA GLY A 78 -16.31 -7.47 4.00
C GLY A 78 -17.40 -6.96 4.94
N PRO A 79 -17.75 -7.76 5.95
CA PRO A 79 -18.83 -7.41 6.90
C PRO A 79 -18.58 -6.09 7.64
N GLN A 80 -17.31 -5.71 7.85
CA GLN A 80 -16.98 -4.49 8.57
C GLN A 80 -17.37 -3.22 7.80
N LEU A 81 -17.27 -3.26 6.47
CA LEU A 81 -17.75 -2.17 5.61
C LEU A 81 -19.27 -1.97 5.75
N ASP A 82 -20.04 -3.07 5.68
CA ASP A 82 -21.50 -3.00 5.77
C ASP A 82 -21.98 -2.49 7.13
N ILE A 83 -21.32 -2.95 8.20
CA ILE A 83 -21.58 -2.48 9.56
C ILE A 83 -21.31 -0.97 9.65
N ARG A 84 -20.17 -0.49 9.13
CA ARG A 84 -19.80 0.92 9.22
C ARG A 84 -20.73 1.82 8.41
N ILE A 85 -21.09 1.43 7.21
CA ILE A 85 -22.07 2.14 6.38
C ILE A 85 -23.41 2.26 7.13
N SER A 86 -23.88 1.17 7.72
CA SER A 86 -25.14 1.15 8.49
C SER A 86 -25.07 2.09 9.68
N GLN A 87 -23.99 2.05 10.47
CA GLN A 87 -23.77 2.93 11.63
C GLN A 87 -23.74 4.41 11.21
N THR A 88 -23.05 4.75 10.14
CA THR A 88 -22.96 6.12 9.63
C THR A 88 -24.29 6.60 9.10
N THR A 89 -25.06 5.75 8.43
CA THR A 89 -26.42 6.06 7.97
C THR A 89 -27.36 6.36 9.15
N ILE A 90 -27.26 5.60 10.24
CA ILE A 90 -27.99 5.88 11.49
C ILE A 90 -27.56 7.22 12.06
N ASN A 91 -26.28 7.50 12.11
CA ASN A 91 -25.73 8.77 12.60
C ASN A 91 -26.21 9.98 11.77
N GLN A 92 -26.29 9.84 10.44
CA GLN A 92 -26.82 10.87 9.54
C GLN A 92 -28.29 11.23 9.90
N ARG A 93 -29.05 10.25 10.36
CA ARG A 93 -30.47 10.39 10.74
C ARG A 93 -30.66 10.87 12.20
N GLY A 94 -29.58 11.23 12.89
CA GLY A 94 -29.62 11.73 14.25
C GLY A 94 -29.50 10.66 15.35
N GLY A 95 -29.26 9.37 14.99
CA GLY A 95 -29.13 8.28 15.95
C GLY A 95 -27.79 8.21 16.68
N GLY A 96 -26.81 9.03 16.25
CA GLY A 96 -25.44 8.98 16.78
C GLY A 96 -24.65 7.77 16.30
N MET A 97 -23.31 7.81 16.50
CA MET A 97 -22.46 6.63 16.31
C MET A 97 -22.48 5.79 17.58
N SER A 98 -22.45 4.48 17.42
CA SER A 98 -22.25 3.58 18.55
C SER A 98 -20.91 3.87 19.24
N GLU A 99 -20.86 3.84 20.56
CA GLU A 99 -19.61 3.93 21.35
C GLU A 99 -18.62 2.83 20.95
N TYR A 100 -19.11 1.69 20.50
CA TYR A 100 -18.29 0.57 20.03
C TYR A 100 -17.71 0.77 18.62
N ALA A 101 -18.11 1.81 17.91
CA ALA A 101 -17.59 2.15 16.60
C ALA A 101 -16.20 2.80 16.65
N THR A 102 -15.81 3.33 17.80
CA THR A 102 -14.49 3.95 18.01
C THR A 102 -13.39 2.90 17.91
N ILE A 103 -12.35 3.21 17.12
CA ILE A 103 -11.19 2.34 16.93
C ILE A 103 -10.00 3.00 17.65
N PRO A 104 -9.49 2.39 18.75
CA PRO A 104 -8.30 2.88 19.40
C PRO A 104 -7.09 2.88 18.45
N LYS A 105 -6.26 3.92 18.51
CA LYS A 105 -5.08 4.05 17.63
C LYS A 105 -3.84 3.40 18.21
N ASP A 106 -3.78 3.27 19.52
CA ASP A 106 -2.67 2.69 20.23
C ASP A 106 -2.77 1.17 20.23
N ILE A 107 -1.63 0.54 20.01
CA ILE A 107 -1.53 -0.89 19.73
C ILE A 107 -0.81 -1.58 20.88
N ALA A 108 -1.40 -2.66 21.34
CA ALA A 108 -0.79 -3.57 22.30
C ALA A 108 0.08 -4.63 21.61
N GLN A 109 -0.39 -5.14 20.47
CA GLN A 109 0.29 -6.21 19.75
C GLN A 109 -0.10 -6.21 18.27
N THR A 110 0.84 -6.56 17.41
CA THR A 110 0.61 -6.85 15.98
C THR A 110 1.18 -8.22 15.66
N VAL A 111 0.47 -9.00 14.88
CA VAL A 111 0.91 -10.27 14.31
C VAL A 111 0.92 -10.13 12.80
N ILE A 112 2.10 -10.26 12.22
CA ILE A 112 2.32 -10.23 10.77
C ILE A 112 2.74 -11.64 10.37
N PRO A 113 1.91 -12.41 9.64
CA PRO A 113 2.25 -13.72 9.16
C PRO A 113 3.46 -13.72 8.20
N THR A 114 3.99 -14.89 7.95
CA THR A 114 5.14 -15.14 7.09
C THR A 114 4.83 -16.12 5.97
N ASP A 115 3.55 -16.33 5.70
CA ASP A 115 3.07 -17.21 4.65
C ASP A 115 3.12 -16.52 3.27
N ASP A 116 3.44 -17.28 2.22
CA ASP A 116 3.59 -16.76 0.86
C ASP A 116 2.25 -16.61 0.10
N GLY A 117 1.13 -16.91 0.76
CA GLY A 117 -0.19 -16.98 0.15
C GLY A 117 -0.92 -15.64 0.01
N TRP A 118 -2.02 -15.68 -0.69
CA TRP A 118 -3.02 -14.62 -0.78
C TRP A 118 -4.38 -15.19 -0.33
N PRO A 119 -5.21 -14.44 0.39
CA PRO A 119 -4.97 -13.08 0.89
C PRO A 119 -3.91 -13.02 1.99
N ARG A 120 -3.24 -11.88 2.12
CA ARG A 120 -2.32 -11.59 3.22
C ARG A 120 -3.07 -10.90 4.34
N SER A 121 -3.00 -11.47 5.54
CA SER A 121 -3.73 -10.96 6.70
C SER A 121 -2.79 -10.41 7.76
N VAL A 122 -3.15 -9.29 8.37
CA VAL A 122 -2.45 -8.73 9.54
C VAL A 122 -3.44 -8.58 10.67
N PHE A 123 -3.05 -9.04 11.85
CA PHE A 123 -3.87 -9.00 13.05
C PHE A 123 -3.27 -8.00 14.03
N THR A 124 -4.09 -7.03 14.48
CA THR A 124 -3.64 -6.00 15.39
C THR A 124 -4.57 -5.92 16.59
N ILE A 125 -4.02 -5.99 17.79
CA ILE A 125 -4.75 -5.82 19.04
C ILE A 125 -4.47 -4.41 19.55
N THR A 126 -5.52 -3.61 19.76
CA THR A 126 -5.41 -2.27 20.31
C THR A 126 -5.20 -2.30 21.83
N THR A 127 -4.73 -1.20 22.39
CA THR A 127 -4.82 -0.97 23.85
C THR A 127 -6.27 -0.69 24.24
N THR A 128 -6.55 -0.71 25.53
CA THR A 128 -7.78 -0.08 26.08
C THR A 128 -7.68 1.42 25.94
N THR A 129 -8.80 2.09 25.68
CA THR A 129 -8.88 3.54 25.67
C THR A 129 -8.98 4.10 27.11
N GLU A 130 -8.74 5.40 27.29
CA GLU A 130 -8.82 6.07 28.60
C GLU A 130 -10.24 5.96 29.24
N ASP A 131 -11.26 5.85 28.41
CA ASP A 131 -12.64 5.59 28.81
C ASP A 131 -12.91 4.11 29.15
N GLN A 132 -11.87 3.31 29.33
CA GLN A 132 -11.90 1.88 29.64
C GLN A 132 -12.64 1.01 28.61
N GLN A 133 -12.73 1.46 27.37
CA GLN A 133 -13.26 0.63 26.32
C GLN A 133 -12.38 -0.61 26.10
N SER A 134 -13.05 -1.72 25.85
CA SER A 134 -12.36 -3.00 25.62
C SER A 134 -11.41 -2.90 24.43
N LYS A 135 -10.33 -3.66 24.51
CA LYS A 135 -9.42 -3.87 23.36
C LYS A 135 -10.19 -4.30 22.13
N ARG A 136 -9.66 -3.97 20.97
CA ARG A 136 -10.18 -4.42 19.68
C ARG A 136 -9.15 -5.30 19.00
N LEU A 137 -9.60 -6.40 18.42
CA LEU A 137 -8.87 -7.12 17.39
C LEU A 137 -9.27 -6.51 16.03
N LEU A 138 -8.30 -6.01 15.31
CA LEU A 138 -8.45 -5.50 13.94
C LEU A 138 -7.84 -6.52 12.99
N VAL A 139 -8.55 -6.86 11.93
CA VAL A 139 -8.07 -7.74 10.87
C VAL A 139 -7.98 -6.94 9.59
N PHE A 140 -6.77 -6.82 9.06
CA PHE A 140 -6.50 -6.15 7.80
C PHE A 140 -6.08 -7.18 6.77
N ASP A 141 -6.78 -7.24 5.64
CA ASP A 141 -6.45 -8.14 4.55
C ASP A 141 -6.06 -7.38 3.29
N GLN A 142 -5.12 -7.96 2.56
CA GLN A 142 -4.77 -7.60 1.19
C GLN A 142 -5.05 -8.80 0.30
N GLU A 143 -6.00 -8.69 -0.61
CA GLU A 143 -6.45 -9.82 -1.44
C GLU A 143 -5.46 -10.20 -2.54
N SER A 144 -4.67 -9.24 -3.01
CA SER A 144 -3.64 -9.46 -4.03
C SER A 144 -2.58 -8.36 -4.01
N ALA A 145 -1.47 -8.57 -4.70
CA ALA A 145 -0.37 -7.59 -4.79
C ALA A 145 -0.79 -6.23 -5.40
N GLN A 146 -1.84 -6.19 -6.21
CA GLN A 146 -2.36 -4.96 -6.82
C GLN A 146 -3.36 -4.22 -5.94
N GLN A 147 -3.82 -4.82 -4.85
CA GLN A 147 -4.80 -4.22 -3.95
C GLN A 147 -4.15 -3.67 -2.69
N ASN A 148 -4.77 -2.68 -2.09
CA ASN A 148 -4.36 -2.16 -0.80
C ASN A 148 -4.95 -3.00 0.34
N TYR A 149 -4.28 -2.99 1.49
CA TYR A 149 -4.87 -3.52 2.72
C TYR A 149 -6.16 -2.78 3.07
N LYS A 150 -7.15 -3.53 3.54
CA LYS A 150 -8.43 -3.02 4.02
C LYS A 150 -8.75 -3.59 5.40
N LEU A 151 -9.44 -2.84 6.22
CA LEU A 151 -10.01 -3.35 7.47
C LEU A 151 -11.23 -4.21 7.14
N MET A 152 -11.10 -5.53 7.34
CA MET A 152 -12.13 -6.52 6.99
C MET A 152 -12.99 -6.93 8.17
N ALA A 153 -12.41 -6.90 9.37
CA ALA A 153 -13.12 -7.25 10.58
C ALA A 153 -12.61 -6.47 11.80
N MET A 154 -13.50 -6.22 12.73
CA MET A 154 -13.20 -5.68 14.04
C MET A 154 -13.99 -6.47 15.08
N ALA A 155 -13.29 -7.01 16.06
CA ALA A 155 -13.90 -7.73 17.17
C ALA A 155 -13.52 -7.09 18.51
N ARG A 156 -14.46 -7.10 19.44
CA ARG A 156 -14.23 -6.65 20.81
C ARG A 156 -13.65 -7.82 21.62
N LEU A 157 -12.59 -7.53 22.38
CA LEU A 157 -11.97 -8.50 23.28
C LEU A 157 -12.44 -8.19 24.72
N PHE A 158 -12.74 -9.23 25.46
CA PHE A 158 -13.22 -9.16 26.85
C PHE A 158 -12.09 -9.56 27.80
#